data_c5b76ed6fb32f0ebf1e5081ef197a45d
#
_entry.id   c5b76ed6fb32f0ebf1e5081ef197a45d
#
_cell.length_a   1.000
_cell.length_b   1.000
_cell.length_c   1.000
_cell.angle_alpha   90.00
_cell.angle_beta   90.00
_cell.angle_gamma   90.00
#
_symmetry.space_group_name_H-M   'P 1'
#
loop_
_entity.id
_entity.type
_entity.pdbx_description
1 polymer ?
#
loop_
_entity_poly.entity_id
_entity_poly.type
_entity_poly.pdbx_seq_one_letter_code
_entity_poly.pdbx_strand_id
1 'polypeptide(L)'
;MKQNGIYMGRTEILYNYGRFGYTRGNGKTWHGGVDVVGLDDTYVRMPYYQNDDGTLRSIAATVRRARCVTNRNNKTWEWGNYVGVLFDAGQTPDDVNYLVFAHNARLLVKEGQHVKSGDILAVMGNTGNAAGGYKHVHLEARNTVTGHGVDPTRYSGTRNAVGV
;
A
#
# COMPACT_ATOMS: atom_id res chain seq x y z
N MET A 1 -3.19 13.99 15.21
CA MET A 1 -2.73 12.59 15.00
C MET A 1 -1.46 12.61 14.17
N LYS A 2 -0.59 11.65 14.42
CA LYS A 2 0.64 11.44 13.65
C LYS A 2 0.39 10.45 12.52
N GLN A 3 1.03 10.66 11.36
CA GLN A 3 0.99 9.67 10.28
C GLN A 3 1.81 8.43 10.68
N ASN A 4 1.19 7.27 10.49
CA ASN A 4 1.79 5.97 10.74
C ASN A 4 1.59 5.12 9.49
N GLY A 5 2.67 4.88 8.75
CA GLY A 5 2.57 4.23 7.44
C GLY A 5 1.73 5.05 6.46
N ILE A 6 0.65 4.47 5.97
CA ILE A 6 -0.21 5.07 4.94
C ILE A 6 -1.45 5.77 5.48
N TYR A 7 -1.64 5.81 6.81
CA TYR A 7 -2.78 6.48 7.45
C TYR A 7 -2.34 7.43 8.56
N MET A 8 -3.20 8.38 8.89
CA MET A 8 -3.07 9.14 10.15
C MET A 8 -3.60 8.29 11.30
N GLY A 9 -2.91 8.32 12.43
CA GLY A 9 -3.32 7.61 13.63
C GLY A 9 -2.95 6.13 13.62
N ARG A 10 -3.83 5.30 14.23
CA ARG A 10 -3.58 3.87 14.40
C ARG A 10 -3.84 3.10 13.12
N THR A 11 -3.05 2.05 12.92
CA THR A 11 -3.19 1.10 11.81
C THR A 11 -3.15 -0.32 12.34
N GLU A 12 -3.76 -1.26 11.62
CA GLU A 12 -3.67 -2.67 11.97
C GLU A 12 -3.71 -3.57 10.74
N ILE A 13 -3.13 -4.76 10.90
CA ILE A 13 -3.41 -5.92 10.05
C ILE A 13 -4.46 -6.75 10.79
N LEU A 14 -5.64 -6.90 10.19
CA LEU A 14 -6.80 -7.45 10.89
C LEU A 14 -6.76 -8.98 10.97
N TYR A 15 -6.26 -9.64 9.91
CA TYR A 15 -6.25 -11.10 9.81
C TYR A 15 -4.86 -11.61 9.46
N ASN A 16 -4.57 -12.86 9.86
CA ASN A 16 -3.30 -13.50 9.54
C ASN A 16 -3.02 -13.55 8.04
N TYR A 17 -4.05 -13.78 7.22
CA TYR A 17 -3.90 -13.79 5.76
C TYR A 17 -3.66 -12.41 5.15
N GLY A 18 -3.77 -11.33 5.92
CA GLY A 18 -3.39 -9.99 5.51
C GLY A 18 -1.90 -9.70 5.67
N ARG A 19 -1.13 -10.57 6.32
CA ARG A 19 0.31 -10.41 6.47
C ARG A 19 1.04 -10.73 5.17
N PHE A 20 2.21 -10.15 5.01
CA PHE A 20 3.12 -10.45 3.90
C PHE A 20 3.74 -11.84 4.07
N GLY A 21 3.91 -12.55 2.96
CA GLY A 21 4.58 -13.84 2.91
C GLY A 21 3.61 -15.00 2.72
N TYR A 22 4.02 -16.19 3.12
CA TYR A 22 3.19 -17.40 3.06
C TYR A 22 2.19 -17.40 4.22
N THR A 23 1.10 -16.67 4.05
CA THR A 23 0.11 -16.41 5.10
C THR A 23 -1.30 -16.84 4.74
N ARG A 24 -1.52 -17.29 3.50
CA ARG A 24 -2.82 -17.73 2.98
C ARG A 24 -2.81 -19.24 2.75
N GLY A 25 -3.99 -19.85 2.70
CA GLY A 25 -4.13 -21.28 2.42
C GLY A 25 -3.35 -22.14 3.42
N ASN A 26 -3.43 -21.86 4.72
CA ASN A 26 -2.68 -22.55 5.78
C ASN A 26 -1.16 -22.42 5.59
N GLY A 27 -0.69 -21.27 5.15
CA GLY A 27 0.73 -20.99 4.94
C GLY A 27 1.30 -21.52 3.62
N LYS A 28 0.45 -21.94 2.69
CA LYS A 28 0.87 -22.49 1.40
C LYS A 28 0.84 -21.46 0.26
N THR A 29 0.12 -20.35 0.43
CA THR A 29 -0.08 -19.35 -0.61
C THR A 29 0.62 -18.06 -0.24
N TRP A 30 1.38 -17.52 -1.20
CA TRP A 30 2.12 -16.28 -1.06
C TRP A 30 1.19 -15.06 -1.14
N HIS A 31 1.36 -14.13 -0.20
CA HIS A 31 0.74 -12.81 -0.23
C HIS A 31 1.83 -11.76 -0.46
N GLY A 32 1.78 -11.09 -1.60
CA GLY A 32 2.84 -10.18 -2.06
C GLY A 32 2.83 -8.78 -1.43
N GLY A 33 1.99 -8.55 -0.45
CA GLY A 33 1.88 -7.28 0.25
C GLY A 33 1.27 -7.44 1.63
N VAL A 34 0.80 -6.33 2.21
CA VAL A 34 0.06 -6.34 3.47
C VAL A 34 -1.30 -5.68 3.27
N ASP A 35 -2.31 -6.20 3.96
CA ASP A 35 -3.65 -5.64 4.00
C ASP A 35 -3.78 -4.79 5.27
N VAL A 36 -3.72 -3.48 5.11
CA VAL A 36 -3.64 -2.52 6.22
C VAL A 36 -4.93 -1.74 6.36
N VAL A 37 -5.45 -1.71 7.58
CA VAL A 37 -6.67 -0.96 7.94
C VAL A 37 -6.29 0.28 8.71
N GLY A 38 -6.84 1.43 8.30
CA GLY A 38 -6.79 2.67 9.07
C GLY A 38 -7.93 2.69 10.10
N LEU A 39 -7.59 2.87 11.37
CA LEU A 39 -8.56 2.86 12.47
C LEU A 39 -9.11 4.25 12.81
N ASP A 40 -8.33 5.29 12.56
CA ASP A 40 -8.67 6.67 12.94
C ASP A 40 -8.94 7.55 11.73
N ASP A 41 -8.54 7.13 10.54
CA ASP A 41 -8.68 7.88 9.30
C ASP A 41 -8.84 6.92 8.12
N THR A 42 -9.55 7.36 7.09
CA THR A 42 -9.78 6.59 5.87
C THR A 42 -8.96 7.11 4.68
N TYR A 43 -8.31 8.26 4.79
CA TYR A 43 -7.44 8.78 3.74
C TYR A 43 -6.15 7.99 3.68
N VAL A 44 -5.82 7.54 2.47
CA VAL A 44 -4.58 6.82 2.16
C VAL A 44 -3.54 7.85 1.75
N ARG A 45 -2.38 7.83 2.41
CA ARG A 45 -1.31 8.81 2.19
C ARG A 45 -0.04 8.16 1.71
N MET A 46 0.74 8.93 0.95
CA MET A 46 2.10 8.55 0.62
C MET A 46 2.90 8.36 1.91
N PRO A 47 3.48 7.17 2.16
CA PRO A 47 4.20 6.90 3.40
C PRO A 47 5.58 7.54 3.44
N TYR A 48 6.16 7.56 4.63
CA TYR A 48 7.59 7.76 4.82
C TYR A 48 8.31 6.41 4.79
N TYR A 49 9.60 6.43 4.51
CA TYR A 49 10.46 5.27 4.74
C TYR A 49 10.90 5.26 6.20
N GLN A 50 10.69 4.13 6.87
CA GLN A 50 11.11 3.97 8.28
C GLN A 50 12.53 3.44 8.35
N ASN A 51 13.46 4.24 8.87
CA ASN A 51 14.84 3.86 9.11
C ASN A 51 14.96 2.83 10.24
N ASP A 52 16.10 2.17 10.35
CA ASP A 52 16.34 1.14 11.39
C ASP A 52 16.22 1.69 12.81
N ASP A 53 16.57 2.97 13.02
CA ASP A 53 16.49 3.64 14.32
C ASP A 53 15.07 4.16 14.63
N GLY A 54 14.10 3.90 13.76
CA GLY A 54 12.71 4.36 13.91
C GLY A 54 12.44 5.75 13.39
N THR A 55 13.45 6.51 12.97
CA THR A 55 13.23 7.82 12.34
C THR A 55 12.63 7.65 10.96
N LEU A 56 11.95 8.68 10.47
CA LEU A 56 11.24 8.67 9.20
C LEU A 56 11.98 9.50 8.16
N ARG A 57 12.10 8.95 6.95
CA ARG A 57 12.68 9.62 5.79
C ARG A 57 11.56 9.99 4.83
N SER A 58 11.50 11.26 4.44
CA SER A 58 10.57 11.70 3.39
C SER A 58 11.00 11.12 2.04
N ILE A 59 10.05 10.64 1.27
CA ILE A 59 10.27 10.10 -0.07
C ILE A 59 9.38 10.82 -1.07
N ALA A 60 9.92 11.03 -2.27
CA ALA A 60 9.23 11.66 -3.38
C ALA A 60 9.05 10.66 -4.53
N ALA A 61 7.94 10.75 -5.22
CA ALA A 61 7.59 9.83 -6.29
C ALA A 61 6.71 10.51 -7.33
N THR A 62 6.52 9.81 -8.44
CA THR A 62 5.55 10.19 -9.47
C THR A 62 4.47 9.12 -9.56
N VAL A 63 3.21 9.53 -9.63
CA VAL A 63 2.09 8.60 -9.83
C VAL A 63 2.21 7.98 -11.22
N ARG A 64 2.53 6.70 -11.26
CA ARG A 64 2.71 5.93 -12.49
C ARG A 64 1.40 5.34 -12.98
N ARG A 65 0.52 4.94 -12.05
CA ARG A 65 -0.81 4.37 -12.31
C ARG A 65 -1.82 4.97 -11.34
N ALA A 66 -2.96 5.37 -11.86
CA ALA A 66 -4.13 5.77 -11.07
C ALA A 66 -5.34 5.31 -11.88
N ARG A 67 -5.85 4.10 -11.57
CA ARG A 67 -6.82 3.40 -12.40
C ARG A 67 -7.96 2.82 -11.59
N CYS A 68 -9.16 2.88 -12.16
CA CYS A 68 -10.35 2.23 -11.65
C CYS A 68 -10.69 1.08 -12.60
N VAL A 69 -10.41 -0.14 -12.18
CA VAL A 69 -10.54 -1.33 -13.03
C VAL A 69 -11.79 -2.11 -12.64
N THR A 70 -12.76 -2.16 -13.53
CA THR A 70 -14.00 -2.90 -13.35
C THR A 70 -14.12 -4.11 -14.27
N ASN A 71 -13.32 -4.17 -15.33
CA ASN A 71 -13.34 -5.27 -16.30
C ASN A 71 -12.54 -6.46 -15.77
N ARG A 72 -13.22 -7.57 -15.52
CA ARG A 72 -12.61 -8.81 -14.99
C ARG A 72 -11.55 -9.43 -15.91
N ASN A 73 -11.55 -9.09 -17.17
CA ASN A 73 -10.54 -9.55 -18.11
C ASN A 73 -9.22 -8.78 -18.03
N ASN A 74 -9.22 -7.66 -17.29
CA ASN A 74 -7.99 -6.91 -17.04
C ASN A 74 -7.15 -7.60 -15.96
N LYS A 75 -5.83 -7.69 -16.18
CA LYS A 75 -4.91 -8.36 -15.23
C LYS A 75 -4.90 -7.72 -13.85
N THR A 76 -5.22 -6.43 -13.75
CA THR A 76 -5.25 -5.70 -12.48
C THR A 76 -6.65 -5.57 -11.89
N TRP A 77 -7.63 -6.31 -12.40
CA TRP A 77 -9.00 -6.29 -11.88
C TRP A 77 -9.06 -6.57 -10.38
N GLU A 78 -8.22 -7.47 -9.89
CA GLU A 78 -8.18 -7.84 -8.48
C GLU A 78 -7.92 -6.64 -7.56
N TRP A 79 -7.18 -5.64 -8.05
CA TRP A 79 -6.84 -4.44 -7.28
C TRP A 79 -7.96 -3.40 -7.24
N GLY A 80 -8.95 -3.48 -8.15
CA GLY A 80 -10.02 -2.49 -8.25
C GLY A 80 -9.50 -1.10 -8.57
N ASN A 81 -9.77 -0.14 -7.70
CA ASN A 81 -9.24 1.21 -7.80
C ASN A 81 -7.86 1.24 -7.12
N TYR A 82 -6.81 1.45 -7.90
CA TYR A 82 -5.45 1.40 -7.37
C TYR A 82 -4.57 2.55 -7.83
N VAL A 83 -3.58 2.85 -7.01
CA VAL A 83 -2.52 3.82 -7.29
C VAL A 83 -1.19 3.09 -7.27
N GLY A 84 -0.35 3.34 -8.27
CA GLY A 84 1.05 2.92 -8.29
C GLY A 84 1.95 4.14 -8.35
N VAL A 85 2.93 4.24 -7.47
CA VAL A 85 3.89 5.35 -7.44
C VAL A 85 5.29 4.84 -7.68
N LEU A 86 6.02 5.51 -8.57
CA LEU A 86 7.43 5.23 -8.87
C LEU A 86 8.28 6.26 -8.15
N PHE A 87 9.20 5.80 -7.30
CA PHE A 87 10.08 6.70 -6.54
C PHE A 87 11.02 7.45 -7.49
N ASP A 88 11.30 8.69 -7.13
CA ASP A 88 12.41 9.43 -7.71
C ASP A 88 13.73 8.74 -7.33
N ALA A 89 14.80 9.00 -8.09
CA ALA A 89 16.07 8.31 -7.87
C ALA A 89 16.64 8.59 -6.47
N GLY A 90 17.20 7.55 -5.83
CA GLY A 90 17.95 7.68 -4.59
C GLY A 90 17.12 7.98 -3.34
N GLN A 91 15.84 7.61 -3.34
CA GLN A 91 14.95 7.95 -2.21
C GLN A 91 15.17 7.11 -0.97
N THR A 92 15.50 5.84 -1.13
CA THR A 92 15.62 4.89 -0.01
C THR A 92 16.91 4.09 -0.09
N PRO A 93 17.41 3.57 1.07
CA PRO A 93 18.60 2.72 1.08
C PRO A 93 18.34 1.29 0.65
N ASP A 94 17.07 0.86 0.56
CA ASP A 94 16.71 -0.45 0.03
C ASP A 94 16.50 -0.39 -1.50
N ASP A 95 16.17 -1.54 -2.10
CA ASP A 95 15.96 -1.66 -3.55
C ASP A 95 14.52 -1.31 -3.96
N VAL A 96 13.66 -0.96 -3.03
CA VAL A 96 12.26 -0.61 -3.34
C VAL A 96 12.22 0.72 -4.08
N ASN A 97 11.52 0.74 -5.19
CA ASN A 97 11.31 1.96 -5.98
C ASN A 97 9.86 2.14 -6.44
N TYR A 98 8.95 1.25 -6.02
CA TYR A 98 7.56 1.27 -6.45
C TYR A 98 6.64 0.80 -5.34
N LEU A 99 5.53 1.52 -5.14
CA LEU A 99 4.48 1.12 -4.20
C LEU A 99 3.14 1.01 -4.92
N VAL A 100 2.37 0.00 -4.58
CA VAL A 100 0.99 -0.20 -5.05
C VAL A 100 0.03 -0.09 -3.87
N PHE A 101 -1.03 0.71 -4.04
CA PHE A 101 -2.10 0.92 -3.07
C PHE A 101 -3.41 0.48 -3.72
N ALA A 102 -3.92 -0.69 -3.36
CA ALA A 102 -5.07 -1.31 -4.02
C ALA A 102 -6.35 -1.27 -3.16
N HIS A 103 -7.49 -1.55 -3.79
CA HIS A 103 -8.84 -1.64 -3.22
C HIS A 103 -9.43 -0.32 -2.73
N ASN A 104 -8.96 0.82 -3.22
CA ASN A 104 -9.46 2.12 -2.79
C ASN A 104 -10.92 2.34 -3.19
N ALA A 105 -11.65 3.09 -2.37
CA ALA A 105 -13.01 3.53 -2.70
C ALA A 105 -13.00 4.54 -3.84
N ARG A 106 -12.03 5.46 -3.82
CA ARG A 106 -11.80 6.43 -4.90
C ARG A 106 -10.38 6.93 -4.87
N LEU A 107 -9.92 7.43 -6.02
CA LEU A 107 -8.57 7.97 -6.20
C LEU A 107 -8.61 9.50 -6.14
N LEU A 108 -7.60 10.10 -5.52
CA LEU A 108 -7.46 11.55 -5.35
C LEU A 108 -6.23 12.12 -6.05
N VAL A 109 -5.56 11.29 -6.85
CA VAL A 109 -4.38 11.68 -7.66
C VAL A 109 -4.56 11.21 -9.10
N LYS A 110 -3.74 11.76 -9.99
CA LYS A 110 -3.73 11.44 -11.43
C LYS A 110 -2.36 10.93 -11.85
N GLU A 111 -2.32 10.11 -12.89
CA GLU A 111 -1.07 9.68 -13.51
C GLU A 111 -0.24 10.89 -13.93
N GLY A 112 1.06 10.85 -13.63
CA GLY A 112 2.00 11.94 -13.88
C GLY A 112 2.13 12.95 -12.74
N GLN A 113 1.25 12.91 -11.74
CA GLN A 113 1.32 13.80 -10.58
C GLN A 113 2.53 13.46 -9.70
N HIS A 114 3.28 14.49 -9.28
CA HIS A 114 4.33 14.34 -8.28
C HIS A 114 3.73 14.30 -6.89
N VAL A 115 4.19 13.38 -6.07
CA VAL A 115 3.75 13.19 -4.69
C VAL A 115 4.94 13.01 -3.76
N LYS A 116 4.76 13.34 -2.51
CA LYS A 116 5.76 13.15 -1.46
C LYS A 116 5.09 12.61 -0.21
N SER A 117 5.88 12.09 0.70
CA SER A 117 5.40 11.61 2.00
C SER A 117 4.43 12.59 2.64
N GLY A 118 3.28 12.10 3.07
CA GLY A 118 2.19 12.89 3.65
C GLY A 118 1.09 13.30 2.69
N ASP A 119 1.32 13.28 1.38
CA ASP A 119 0.29 13.63 0.41
C ASP A 119 -0.84 12.59 0.37
N ILE A 120 -2.07 13.06 0.25
CA ILE A 120 -3.24 12.18 0.14
C ILE A 120 -3.29 11.59 -1.26
N LEU A 121 -3.43 10.28 -1.35
CA LEU A 121 -3.50 9.53 -2.62
C LEU A 121 -4.91 9.06 -2.96
N ALA A 122 -5.65 8.60 -1.96
CA ALA A 122 -6.90 7.88 -2.17
C ALA A 122 -7.72 7.81 -0.87
N VAL A 123 -8.88 7.18 -0.96
CA VAL A 123 -9.72 6.81 0.20
C VAL A 123 -9.75 5.29 0.30
N MET A 124 -9.51 4.75 1.48
CA MET A 124 -9.58 3.32 1.78
C MET A 124 -10.93 2.74 1.39
N GLY A 125 -10.93 1.57 0.76
CA GLY A 125 -12.16 0.91 0.32
C GLY A 125 -12.05 -0.60 0.28
N ASN A 126 -12.92 -1.21 -0.51
CA ASN A 126 -12.96 -2.65 -0.72
C ASN A 126 -13.33 -2.99 -2.18
N THR A 127 -12.75 -2.27 -3.14
CA THR A 127 -12.96 -2.52 -4.56
C THR A 127 -12.12 -3.68 -5.08
N GLY A 128 -12.41 -4.15 -6.28
CA GLY A 128 -11.74 -5.31 -6.85
C GLY A 128 -12.16 -6.61 -6.18
N ASN A 129 -11.22 -7.52 -5.96
CA ASN A 129 -11.51 -8.81 -5.32
C ASN A 129 -11.79 -8.69 -3.81
N ALA A 130 -11.64 -7.50 -3.22
CA ALA A 130 -12.04 -7.23 -1.85
C ALA A 130 -13.54 -6.89 -1.72
N ALA A 131 -14.29 -6.84 -2.82
CA ALA A 131 -15.70 -6.52 -2.82
C ALA A 131 -16.50 -7.43 -1.89
N GLY A 132 -17.36 -6.84 -1.04
CA GLY A 132 -18.12 -7.56 -0.04
C GLY A 132 -17.37 -7.87 1.25
N GLY A 133 -16.07 -7.64 1.30
CA GLY A 133 -15.23 -7.82 2.49
C GLY A 133 -14.99 -6.52 3.25
N TYR A 134 -14.09 -6.57 4.21
CA TYR A 134 -13.73 -5.40 5.01
C TYR A 134 -12.91 -4.40 4.18
N LYS A 135 -12.97 -3.13 4.59
CA LYS A 135 -12.19 -2.06 3.96
C LYS A 135 -10.75 -2.12 4.43
N HIS A 136 -9.83 -2.06 3.48
CA HIS A 136 -8.39 -2.05 3.73
C HIS A 136 -7.67 -1.57 2.47
N VAL A 137 -6.39 -1.27 2.60
CA VAL A 137 -5.49 -1.11 1.44
C VAL A 137 -4.58 -2.33 1.39
N HIS A 138 -4.50 -2.96 0.23
CA HIS A 138 -3.45 -3.90 -0.10
C HIS A 138 -2.23 -3.08 -0.56
N LEU A 139 -1.20 -3.05 0.28
CA LEU A 139 0.04 -2.31 0.02
C LEU A 139 1.12 -3.27 -0.42
N GLU A 140 1.66 -3.03 -1.63
CA GLU A 140 2.83 -3.75 -2.11
C GLU A 140 4.02 -2.82 -2.26
N ALA A 141 5.20 -3.29 -1.86
CA ALA A 141 6.48 -2.67 -2.15
C ALA A 141 7.22 -3.52 -3.17
N ARG A 142 7.76 -2.89 -4.21
CA ARG A 142 8.43 -3.58 -5.32
C ARG A 142 9.74 -2.89 -5.66
N ASN A 143 10.67 -3.65 -6.23
CA ASN A 143 11.94 -3.10 -6.72
C ASN A 143 11.89 -2.69 -8.20
N THR A 144 10.77 -2.91 -8.87
CA THR A 144 10.46 -2.41 -10.21
C THR A 144 8.95 -2.31 -10.38
N VAL A 145 8.48 -1.58 -11.40
CA VAL A 145 7.05 -1.47 -11.74
C VAL A 145 6.40 -2.85 -11.95
N THR A 146 7.15 -3.80 -12.50
CA THR A 146 6.67 -5.15 -12.82
C THR A 146 7.26 -6.22 -11.90
N GLY A 147 7.98 -5.81 -10.85
CA GLY A 147 8.63 -6.72 -9.91
C GLY A 147 7.64 -7.44 -9.01
N HIS A 148 8.16 -8.41 -8.28
CA HIS A 148 7.38 -9.09 -7.23
C HIS A 148 7.34 -8.25 -5.97
N GLY A 149 6.28 -8.39 -5.18
CA GLY A 149 6.18 -7.76 -3.88
C GLY A 149 7.27 -8.26 -2.92
N VAL A 150 7.88 -7.33 -2.21
CA VAL A 150 8.80 -7.60 -1.10
C VAL A 150 8.19 -7.08 0.20
N ASP A 151 8.77 -7.41 1.34
CA ASP A 151 8.22 -7.01 2.64
C ASP A 151 8.04 -5.49 2.73
N PRO A 152 6.80 -4.98 2.90
CA PRO A 152 6.52 -3.55 2.91
C PRO A 152 6.62 -2.91 4.31
N THR A 153 7.19 -3.58 5.29
CA THR A 153 7.22 -3.12 6.70
C THR A 153 7.81 -1.71 6.85
N ARG A 154 8.81 -1.36 6.04
CA ARG A 154 9.43 -0.02 6.08
C ARG A 154 8.47 1.10 5.67
N TYR A 155 7.33 0.77 5.08
CA TYR A 155 6.36 1.74 4.56
C TYR A 155 4.98 1.60 5.21
N SER A 156 4.63 0.43 5.70
CA SER A 156 3.26 0.12 6.14
C SER A 156 2.86 0.74 7.47
N GLY A 157 3.82 1.11 8.29
CA GLY A 157 3.57 1.58 9.65
C GLY A 157 3.13 0.50 10.62
N THR A 158 3.15 -0.77 10.19
CA THR A 158 2.80 -1.93 11.00
C THR A 158 3.94 -2.93 10.98
N ARG A 159 4.06 -3.70 12.04
CA ARG A 159 4.85 -4.94 11.98
C ARG A 159 4.08 -5.94 11.10
N ASN A 160 4.78 -6.91 10.55
CA ASN A 160 4.12 -7.98 9.78
C ASN A 160 3.45 -9.00 10.72
N ALA A 161 2.49 -8.50 11.49
CA ALA A 161 1.77 -9.26 12.52
C ALA A 161 0.34 -8.73 12.67
N VAL A 162 -0.59 -9.61 13.06
CA VAL A 162 -1.97 -9.22 13.36
C VAL A 162 -2.00 -8.27 14.55
N GLY A 163 -2.85 -7.25 14.47
CA GLY A 163 -3.04 -6.26 15.51
C GLY A 163 -2.46 -4.90 15.14
N VAL A 164 -2.55 -4.01 16.09
CA VAL A 164 -2.10 -2.62 15.94
C VAL A 164 -0.59 -2.50 16.05
#